data_5ae04d1cbcfffbfc6084f6e97ecc080c
#
_entry.id   5ae04d1cbcfffbfc6084f6e97ecc080c
#
_cell.length_a   1.000
_cell.length_b   1.000
_cell.length_c   1.000
_cell.angle_alpha   90.00
_cell.angle_beta   90.00
_cell.angle_gamma   90.00
#
_symmetry.space_group_name_H-M   'P 1'
#
loop_
_entity.id
_entity.type
_entity.pdbx_description
1 polymer ?
#
loop_
_entity_poly.entity_id
_entity_poly.type
_entity_poly.pdbx_seq_one_letter_code
_entity_poly.pdbx_strand_id
1 'polypeptide(L)'
;MRLLFILISICFSAFRAQADNKKLYQQLDSVIAHRADYHALKDKELQNVKLSATYVTDAEEKLRLYEQLVNGYSPYIYDSAMVYVQKGTHLAQQSHLSAYYNRFQMLKARLYVFRGFYIEAKQCLEQLNIPPSDTHQNYLYNCAQSALYFSLNVYCENSEFSEHYKKLFNEYITKALYYYSKQDAQYYRLKGVQLYLSDGPLKDISACLNKAMSLTKPNNPLYGMSAFVLSKAYRKHKQYELQERYLLLAAMSDVMSSS
;
A
#
# COMPACT_ATOMS: atom_id res chain seq x y z
N MET A 1 5.18 27.13 -40.64
CA MET A 1 5.75 25.77 -40.56
C MET A 1 5.98 25.25 -39.13
N ARG A 2 6.61 25.98 -38.20
CA ARG A 2 6.85 25.49 -36.83
C ARG A 2 5.57 25.13 -36.03
N LEU A 3 4.49 25.93 -36.15
CA LEU A 3 3.21 25.66 -35.48
C LEU A 3 2.51 24.38 -35.99
N LEU A 4 2.61 24.11 -37.31
CA LEU A 4 2.03 22.91 -37.91
C LEU A 4 2.75 21.63 -37.44
N PHE A 5 4.09 21.67 -37.28
CA PHE A 5 4.89 20.56 -36.74
C PHE A 5 4.58 20.30 -35.27
N ILE A 6 4.34 21.34 -34.48
CA ILE A 6 3.95 21.19 -33.04
C ILE A 6 2.56 20.56 -32.93
N LEU A 7 1.58 21.02 -33.76
CA LEU A 7 0.23 20.44 -33.80
C LEU A 7 0.23 18.98 -34.25
N ILE A 8 1.00 18.62 -35.27
CA ILE A 8 1.14 17.24 -35.74
C ILE A 8 1.81 16.37 -34.68
N SER A 9 2.84 16.87 -33.97
CA SER A 9 3.52 16.14 -32.87
C SER A 9 2.58 15.90 -31.70
N ILE A 10 1.74 16.88 -31.34
CA ILE A 10 0.74 16.74 -30.26
C ILE A 10 -0.35 15.74 -30.66
N CYS A 11 -0.85 15.79 -31.89
CA CYS A 11 -1.83 14.82 -32.38
C CYS A 11 -1.26 13.40 -32.45
N PHE A 12 0.00 13.23 -32.86
CA PHE A 12 0.65 11.91 -32.88
C PHE A 12 0.90 11.33 -31.48
N SER A 13 1.22 12.19 -30.50
CA SER A 13 1.39 11.73 -29.09
C SER A 13 0.05 11.35 -28.47
N ALA A 14 -1.01 12.10 -28.70
CA ALA A 14 -2.36 11.77 -28.22
C ALA A 14 -2.89 10.47 -28.85
N PHE A 15 -2.67 10.25 -30.14
CA PHE A 15 -3.09 9.03 -30.84
C PHE A 15 -2.34 7.77 -30.32
N ARG A 16 -1.04 7.91 -30.00
CA ARG A 16 -0.26 6.82 -29.39
C ARG A 16 -0.72 6.51 -27.98
N ALA A 17 -0.95 7.51 -27.16
CA ALA A 17 -1.42 7.33 -25.80
C ALA A 17 -2.80 6.63 -25.75
N GLN A 18 -3.72 7.01 -26.64
CA GLN A 18 -5.03 6.39 -26.77
C GLN A 18 -4.96 4.92 -27.23
N ALA A 19 -4.05 4.60 -28.18
CA ALA A 19 -3.82 3.23 -28.62
C ALA A 19 -3.21 2.37 -27.49
N ASP A 20 -2.29 2.93 -26.70
CA ASP A 20 -1.70 2.26 -25.55
C ASP A 20 -2.74 1.96 -24.45
N ASN A 21 -3.65 2.90 -24.15
CA ASN A 21 -4.72 2.68 -23.18
C ASN A 21 -5.71 1.62 -23.67
N LYS A 22 -6.05 1.60 -24.98
CA LYS A 22 -6.91 0.54 -25.54
C LYS A 22 -6.31 -0.86 -25.32
N LYS A 23 -5.00 -1.02 -25.48
CA LYS A 23 -4.31 -2.28 -25.17
C LYS A 23 -4.38 -2.63 -23.67
N LEU A 24 -4.27 -1.64 -22.78
CA LEU A 24 -4.39 -1.85 -21.35
C LEU A 24 -5.81 -2.28 -20.94
N TYR A 25 -6.86 -1.76 -21.56
CA TYR A 25 -8.22 -2.25 -21.35
C TYR A 25 -8.36 -3.74 -21.71
N GLN A 26 -7.84 -4.16 -22.87
CA GLN A 26 -7.84 -5.58 -23.26
C GLN A 26 -7.06 -6.45 -22.27
N GLN A 27 -5.95 -5.94 -21.74
CA GLN A 27 -5.19 -6.63 -20.68
C GLN A 27 -5.98 -6.72 -19.38
N LEU A 28 -6.67 -5.66 -18.97
CA LEU A 28 -7.53 -5.66 -17.79
C LEU A 28 -8.67 -6.67 -17.94
N ASP A 29 -9.35 -6.71 -19.09
CA ASP A 29 -10.39 -7.70 -19.37
C ASP A 29 -9.85 -9.13 -19.26
N SER A 30 -8.65 -9.39 -19.78
CA SER A 30 -7.98 -10.67 -19.65
C SER A 30 -7.65 -11.00 -18.19
N VAL A 31 -7.14 -10.05 -17.42
CA VAL A 31 -6.84 -10.24 -15.98
C VAL A 31 -8.11 -10.52 -15.19
N ILE A 32 -9.22 -9.82 -15.48
CA ILE A 32 -10.52 -10.05 -14.86
C ILE A 32 -11.05 -11.44 -15.20
N ALA A 33 -10.92 -11.87 -16.45
CA ALA A 33 -11.36 -13.21 -16.87
C ALA A 33 -10.61 -14.33 -16.13
N HIS A 34 -9.34 -14.14 -15.76
CA HIS A 34 -8.51 -15.08 -15.01
C HIS A 34 -8.52 -14.85 -13.48
N ARG A 35 -9.43 -14.03 -12.98
CA ARG A 35 -9.49 -13.72 -11.54
C ARG A 35 -9.61 -14.96 -10.67
N ALA A 36 -10.40 -15.96 -11.09
CA ALA A 36 -10.56 -17.20 -10.35
C ALA A 36 -9.25 -17.98 -10.20
N ASP A 37 -8.37 -17.94 -11.22
CA ASP A 37 -7.07 -18.60 -11.18
C ASP A 37 -6.14 -17.91 -10.17
N TYR A 38 -6.13 -16.57 -10.12
CA TYR A 38 -5.36 -15.82 -9.12
C TYR A 38 -5.84 -16.12 -7.71
N HIS A 39 -7.17 -16.16 -7.48
CA HIS A 39 -7.76 -16.56 -6.19
C HIS A 39 -7.31 -17.96 -5.78
N ALA A 40 -7.41 -18.94 -6.68
CA ALA A 40 -7.03 -20.32 -6.38
C ALA A 40 -5.54 -20.46 -6.02
N LEU A 41 -4.67 -19.73 -6.73
CA LEU A 41 -3.23 -19.69 -6.41
C LEU A 41 -2.99 -19.10 -5.02
N LYS A 42 -3.63 -17.96 -4.71
CA LYS A 42 -3.51 -17.29 -3.41
C LYS A 42 -4.01 -18.16 -2.27
N ASP A 43 -5.17 -18.78 -2.44
CA ASP A 43 -5.73 -19.69 -1.45
C ASP A 43 -4.81 -20.88 -1.19
N LYS A 44 -4.22 -21.46 -2.23
CA LYS A 44 -3.22 -22.54 -2.09
C LYS A 44 -1.99 -22.10 -1.30
N GLU A 45 -1.45 -20.90 -1.59
CA GLU A 45 -0.32 -20.33 -0.83
C GLU A 45 -0.69 -20.17 0.65
N LEU A 46 -1.84 -19.59 0.95
CA LEU A 46 -2.30 -19.36 2.32
C LEU A 46 -2.63 -20.67 3.05
N GLN A 47 -3.16 -21.69 2.38
CA GLN A 47 -3.35 -23.01 2.96
C GLN A 47 -2.01 -23.65 3.35
N ASN A 48 -0.98 -23.53 2.53
CA ASN A 48 0.37 -24.02 2.88
C ASN A 48 0.92 -23.32 4.12
N VAL A 49 0.76 -21.98 4.23
CA VAL A 49 1.18 -21.23 5.41
C VAL A 49 0.39 -21.65 6.65
N LYS A 50 -0.93 -21.87 6.54
CA LYS A 50 -1.76 -22.40 7.63
C LYS A 50 -1.27 -23.77 8.10
N LEU A 51 -1.01 -24.66 7.15
CA LEU A 51 -0.52 -25.99 7.45
C LEU A 51 0.82 -25.93 8.20
N SER A 52 1.76 -25.12 7.72
CA SER A 52 3.03 -24.88 8.39
C SER A 52 2.82 -24.38 9.83
N ALA A 53 1.90 -23.43 10.03
CA ALA A 53 1.60 -22.87 11.35
C ALA A 53 1.00 -23.91 12.34
N THR A 54 0.42 -25.02 11.86
CA THR A 54 -0.08 -26.10 12.76
C THR A 54 1.04 -26.97 13.31
N TYR A 55 2.12 -27.17 12.54
CA TYR A 55 3.22 -28.06 12.95
C TYR A 55 4.34 -27.34 13.69
N VAL A 56 4.48 -26.02 13.50
CA VAL A 56 5.51 -25.23 14.18
C VAL A 56 5.20 -25.09 15.67
N THR A 57 6.18 -25.45 16.50
CA THR A 57 6.10 -25.35 17.97
C THR A 57 6.79 -24.08 18.50
N ASP A 58 7.80 -23.56 17.79
CA ASP A 58 8.47 -22.32 18.14
C ASP A 58 7.52 -21.12 18.03
N ALA A 59 7.42 -20.35 19.11
CA ALA A 59 6.46 -19.25 19.18
C ALA A 59 6.77 -18.11 18.20
N GLU A 60 8.04 -17.75 18.03
CA GLU A 60 8.40 -16.67 17.10
C GLU A 60 8.18 -17.06 15.64
N GLU A 61 8.52 -18.30 15.28
CA GLU A 61 8.29 -18.80 13.93
C GLU A 61 6.79 -18.86 13.65
N LYS A 62 5.98 -19.34 14.59
CA LYS A 62 4.51 -19.35 14.47
C LYS A 62 3.93 -17.95 14.33
N LEU A 63 4.45 -16.97 15.07
CA LEU A 63 4.05 -15.57 14.95
C LEU A 63 4.39 -14.99 13.57
N ARG A 64 5.55 -15.34 13.01
CA ARG A 64 5.90 -14.96 11.62
C ARG A 64 4.92 -15.53 10.59
N LEU A 65 4.49 -16.78 10.77
CA LEU A 65 3.48 -17.39 9.89
C LEU A 65 2.10 -16.73 10.04
N TYR A 66 1.70 -16.38 11.27
CA TYR A 66 0.45 -15.64 11.48
C TYR A 66 0.52 -14.24 10.86
N GLU A 67 1.66 -13.54 10.91
CA GLU A 67 1.85 -12.27 10.23
C GLU A 67 1.73 -12.41 8.70
N GLN A 68 2.28 -13.48 8.11
CA GLN A 68 2.11 -13.79 6.69
C GLN A 68 0.64 -14.02 6.34
N LEU A 69 -0.12 -14.74 7.17
CA LEU A 69 -1.55 -14.95 6.99
C LEU A 69 -2.35 -13.65 7.09
N VAL A 70 -2.05 -12.78 8.07
CA VAL A 70 -2.68 -11.45 8.16
C VAL A 70 -2.43 -10.65 6.88
N ASN A 71 -1.17 -10.59 6.43
CA ASN A 71 -0.81 -9.86 5.22
C ASN A 71 -1.45 -10.45 3.95
N GLY A 72 -1.54 -11.77 3.89
CA GLY A 72 -2.17 -12.47 2.77
C GLY A 72 -3.68 -12.27 2.68
N TYR A 73 -4.40 -12.30 3.82
CA TYR A 73 -5.86 -12.12 3.86
C TYR A 73 -6.29 -10.65 3.84
N SER A 74 -5.46 -9.73 4.32
CA SER A 74 -5.77 -8.31 4.48
C SER A 74 -6.40 -7.65 3.24
N PRO A 75 -5.98 -7.94 1.99
CA PRO A 75 -6.55 -7.31 0.82
C PRO A 75 -7.98 -7.75 0.48
N TYR A 76 -8.41 -8.97 0.86
CA TYR A 76 -9.69 -9.51 0.38
C TYR A 76 -10.58 -10.18 1.42
N ILE A 77 -10.05 -10.80 2.50
CA ILE A 77 -10.85 -11.47 3.54
C ILE A 77 -10.52 -10.90 4.92
N TYR A 78 -11.16 -9.78 5.25
CA TYR A 78 -10.96 -9.08 6.52
C TYR A 78 -11.10 -9.98 7.75
N ASP A 79 -12.17 -10.78 7.82
CA ASP A 79 -12.44 -11.62 8.99
C ASP A 79 -11.35 -12.65 9.22
N SER A 80 -10.85 -13.28 8.13
CA SER A 80 -9.71 -14.20 8.21
C SER A 80 -8.44 -13.50 8.69
N ALA A 81 -8.16 -12.30 8.18
CA ALA A 81 -7.02 -11.50 8.66
C ALA A 81 -7.14 -11.19 10.15
N MET A 82 -8.33 -10.79 10.62
CA MET A 82 -8.59 -10.47 12.02
C MET A 82 -8.44 -11.68 12.94
N VAL A 83 -8.85 -12.87 12.50
CA VAL A 83 -8.63 -14.13 13.25
C VAL A 83 -7.14 -14.36 13.53
N TYR A 84 -6.27 -14.14 12.52
CA TYR A 84 -4.82 -14.31 12.72
C TYR A 84 -4.18 -13.17 13.50
N VAL A 85 -4.72 -11.96 13.44
CA VAL A 85 -4.34 -10.87 14.36
C VAL A 85 -4.62 -11.26 15.80
N GLN A 86 -5.81 -11.80 16.11
CA GLN A 86 -6.18 -12.22 17.45
C GLN A 86 -5.28 -13.38 17.95
N LYS A 87 -5.07 -14.41 17.10
CA LYS A 87 -4.17 -15.53 17.43
C LYS A 87 -2.75 -15.07 17.69
N GLY A 88 -2.23 -14.17 16.85
CA GLY A 88 -0.88 -13.64 17.01
C GLY A 88 -0.73 -12.76 18.26
N THR A 89 -1.71 -11.90 18.53
CA THR A 89 -1.75 -11.08 19.75
C THR A 89 -1.72 -11.96 21.00
N HIS A 90 -2.59 -12.99 21.05
CA HIS A 90 -2.67 -13.90 22.18
C HIS A 90 -1.38 -14.70 22.39
N LEU A 91 -0.83 -15.29 21.32
CA LEU A 91 0.43 -16.04 21.39
C LEU A 91 1.59 -15.14 21.84
N ALA A 92 1.69 -13.92 21.31
CA ALA A 92 2.73 -12.98 21.68
C ALA A 92 2.65 -12.59 23.18
N GLN A 93 1.44 -12.43 23.72
CA GLN A 93 1.22 -12.17 25.14
C GLN A 93 1.61 -13.36 26.01
N GLN A 94 1.17 -14.57 25.66
CA GLN A 94 1.49 -15.80 26.39
C GLN A 94 3.00 -16.11 26.42
N SER A 95 3.68 -15.80 25.31
CA SER A 95 5.12 -16.02 25.16
C SER A 95 5.99 -14.85 25.63
N HIS A 96 5.39 -13.79 26.18
CA HIS A 96 6.08 -12.56 26.61
C HIS A 96 6.91 -11.88 25.51
N LEU A 97 6.49 -12.00 24.25
CA LEU A 97 7.15 -11.43 23.07
C LEU A 97 6.57 -10.05 22.73
N SER A 98 6.93 -9.04 23.51
CA SER A 98 6.38 -7.67 23.42
C SER A 98 6.56 -7.04 22.02
N ALA A 99 7.67 -7.33 21.33
CA ALA A 99 7.90 -6.86 19.98
C ALA A 99 6.86 -7.38 18.98
N TYR A 100 6.51 -8.67 19.07
CA TYR A 100 5.46 -9.26 18.25
C TYR A 100 4.07 -8.77 18.64
N TYR A 101 3.80 -8.59 19.94
CA TYR A 101 2.55 -7.98 20.39
C TYR A 101 2.33 -6.61 19.72
N ASN A 102 3.33 -5.73 19.78
CA ASN A 102 3.27 -4.41 19.14
C ASN A 102 3.02 -4.54 17.62
N ARG A 103 3.70 -5.47 16.94
CA ARG A 103 3.50 -5.71 15.49
C ARG A 103 2.06 -6.12 15.18
N PHE A 104 1.45 -7.04 15.96
CA PHE A 104 0.07 -7.45 15.75
C PHE A 104 -0.93 -6.32 16.04
N GLN A 105 -0.65 -5.44 17.00
CA GLN A 105 -1.47 -4.24 17.23
C GLN A 105 -1.37 -3.26 16.04
N MET A 106 -0.18 -3.08 15.45
CA MET A 106 -0.03 -2.27 14.23
C MET A 106 -0.76 -2.89 13.02
N LEU A 107 -0.73 -4.21 12.88
CA LEU A 107 -1.50 -4.93 11.86
C LEU A 107 -3.01 -4.76 12.07
N LYS A 108 -3.49 -4.85 13.32
CA LYS A 108 -4.87 -4.59 13.71
C LYS A 108 -5.29 -3.17 13.34
N ALA A 109 -4.48 -2.19 13.71
CA ALA A 109 -4.74 -0.79 13.36
C ALA A 109 -4.84 -0.59 11.84
N ARG A 110 -3.96 -1.22 11.06
CA ARG A 110 -4.03 -1.17 9.59
C ARG A 110 -5.32 -1.78 9.04
N LEU A 111 -5.79 -2.91 9.58
CA LEU A 111 -7.08 -3.50 9.19
C LEU A 111 -8.25 -2.57 9.53
N TYR A 112 -8.21 -1.92 10.68
CA TYR A 112 -9.22 -0.93 11.06
C TYR A 112 -9.22 0.27 10.11
N VAL A 113 -8.05 0.79 9.73
CA VAL A 113 -7.93 1.88 8.74
C VAL A 113 -8.59 1.50 7.42
N PHE A 114 -8.36 0.28 6.91
CA PHE A 114 -8.97 -0.19 5.67
C PHE A 114 -10.51 -0.29 5.72
N ARG A 115 -11.08 -0.42 6.92
CA ARG A 115 -12.53 -0.49 7.15
C ARG A 115 -13.14 0.84 7.61
N GLY A 116 -12.34 1.90 7.75
CA GLY A 116 -12.81 3.21 8.21
C GLY A 116 -12.99 3.32 9.73
N PHE A 117 -12.55 2.33 10.52
CA PHE A 117 -12.57 2.37 11.98
C PHE A 117 -11.36 3.15 12.51
N TYR A 118 -11.34 4.46 12.23
CA TYR A 118 -10.18 5.31 12.50
C TYR A 118 -9.93 5.54 13.99
N ILE A 119 -10.99 5.59 14.82
CA ILE A 119 -10.87 5.75 16.26
C ILE A 119 -10.21 4.52 16.88
N GLU A 120 -10.68 3.34 16.51
CA GLU A 120 -10.14 2.07 16.98
C GLU A 120 -8.70 1.86 16.50
N ALA A 121 -8.39 2.26 15.27
CA ALA A 121 -7.03 2.23 14.75
C ALA A 121 -6.10 3.12 15.57
N LYS A 122 -6.52 4.34 15.87
CA LYS A 122 -5.77 5.29 16.69
C LYS A 122 -5.53 4.74 18.10
N GLN A 123 -6.56 4.21 18.76
CA GLN A 123 -6.46 3.60 20.09
C GLN A 123 -5.45 2.44 20.12
N CYS A 124 -5.45 1.57 19.10
CA CYS A 124 -4.46 0.50 19.01
C CYS A 124 -3.02 1.02 18.95
N LEU A 125 -2.79 2.13 18.24
CA LEU A 125 -1.45 2.70 18.07
C LEU A 125 -0.99 3.51 19.30
N GLU A 126 -1.89 4.22 19.97
CA GLU A 126 -1.57 5.03 21.15
C GLU A 126 -1.16 4.20 22.37
N GLN A 127 -1.58 2.95 22.44
CA GLN A 127 -1.24 2.03 23.53
C GLN A 127 0.14 1.39 23.39
N LEU A 128 0.85 1.61 22.27
CA LEU A 128 2.12 0.96 21.99
C LEU A 128 3.27 1.69 22.68
N ASN A 129 4.09 0.92 23.38
CA ASN A 129 5.36 1.40 23.93
C ASN A 129 6.51 0.80 23.11
N ILE A 130 7.13 1.64 22.27
CA ILE A 130 8.20 1.22 21.37
C ILE A 130 9.49 1.89 21.82
N PRO A 131 10.52 1.10 22.20
CA PRO A 131 11.81 1.66 22.55
C PRO A 131 12.42 2.46 21.40
N PRO A 132 13.00 3.64 21.66
CA PRO A 132 13.65 4.45 20.61
C PRO A 132 14.77 3.72 19.85
N SER A 133 15.42 2.75 20.53
CA SER A 133 16.48 1.92 19.94
C SER A 133 15.98 0.87 18.95
N ASP A 134 14.69 0.50 18.97
CA ASP A 134 14.13 -0.47 18.02
C ASP A 134 13.75 0.23 16.71
N THR A 135 14.73 0.40 15.84
CA THR A 135 14.55 1.10 14.55
C THR A 135 13.50 0.44 13.65
N HIS A 136 13.41 -0.90 13.70
CA HIS A 136 12.44 -1.62 12.87
C HIS A 136 11.00 -1.41 13.34
N GLN A 137 10.72 -1.53 14.64
CA GLN A 137 9.40 -1.25 15.17
C GLN A 137 9.01 0.23 15.03
N ASN A 138 9.96 1.15 15.24
CA ASN A 138 9.73 2.57 14.98
C ASN A 138 9.37 2.84 13.51
N TYR A 139 10.04 2.17 12.56
CA TYR A 139 9.63 2.24 11.16
C TYR A 139 8.20 1.77 10.94
N LEU A 140 7.83 0.57 11.43
CA LEU A 140 6.49 0.00 11.26
C LEU A 140 5.41 0.87 11.90
N TYR A 141 5.66 1.37 13.10
CA TYR A 141 4.75 2.27 13.82
C TYR A 141 4.49 3.56 13.04
N ASN A 142 5.55 4.21 12.58
CA ASN A 142 5.42 5.44 11.81
C ASN A 142 4.73 5.21 10.45
N CYS A 143 4.92 4.04 9.83
CA CYS A 143 4.14 3.64 8.66
C CYS A 143 2.65 3.46 8.99
N ALA A 144 2.30 2.84 10.12
CA ALA A 144 0.91 2.66 10.53
C ALA A 144 0.22 4.00 10.85
N GLN A 145 0.91 4.88 11.57
CA GLN A 145 0.43 6.25 11.84
C GLN A 145 0.25 7.06 10.54
N SER A 146 1.23 7.00 9.64
CA SER A 146 1.11 7.69 8.34
C SER A 146 -0.06 7.16 7.52
N ALA A 147 -0.33 5.85 7.53
CA ALA A 147 -1.47 5.27 6.83
C ALA A 147 -2.81 5.75 7.43
N LEU A 148 -2.92 5.84 8.76
CA LEU A 148 -4.09 6.38 9.44
C LEU A 148 -4.35 7.83 9.03
N TYR A 149 -3.35 8.71 9.12
CA TYR A 149 -3.52 10.12 8.80
C TYR A 149 -3.66 10.39 7.29
N PHE A 150 -3.09 9.54 6.44
CA PHE A 150 -3.40 9.56 5.00
C PHE A 150 -4.89 9.30 4.74
N SER A 151 -5.44 8.26 5.35
CA SER A 151 -6.85 7.90 5.18
C SER A 151 -7.79 8.95 5.76
N LEU A 152 -7.47 9.52 6.92
CA LEU A 152 -8.21 10.63 7.50
C LEU A 152 -8.15 11.89 6.63
N ASN A 153 -7.00 12.21 6.04
CA ASN A 153 -6.88 13.34 5.11
C ASN A 153 -7.75 13.15 3.87
N VAL A 154 -7.77 11.93 3.30
CA VAL A 154 -8.64 11.61 2.15
C VAL A 154 -10.12 11.66 2.54
N TYR A 155 -10.49 11.14 3.71
CA TYR A 155 -11.87 11.15 4.19
C TYR A 155 -12.39 12.57 4.49
N CYS A 156 -11.53 13.43 5.02
CA CYS A 156 -11.82 14.82 5.38
C CYS A 156 -11.41 15.83 4.29
N GLU A 157 -11.23 15.38 3.04
CA GLU A 157 -10.85 16.26 1.93
C GLU A 157 -11.80 17.47 1.84
N ASN A 158 -11.23 18.68 1.73
CA ASN A 158 -11.95 19.96 1.72
C ASN A 158 -12.64 20.36 3.07
N SER A 159 -12.34 19.69 4.18
CA SER A 159 -12.78 20.11 5.51
C SER A 159 -11.70 20.94 6.22
N GLU A 160 -12.07 21.60 7.34
CA GLU A 160 -11.14 22.29 8.23
C GLU A 160 -10.05 21.38 8.84
N PHE A 161 -10.30 20.06 8.89
CA PHE A 161 -9.38 19.06 9.43
C PHE A 161 -8.31 18.58 8.44
N SER A 162 -8.50 18.80 7.13
CA SER A 162 -7.62 18.28 6.08
C SER A 162 -6.16 18.68 6.28
N GLU A 163 -5.90 19.97 6.52
CA GLU A 163 -4.52 20.47 6.71
C GLU A 163 -3.87 19.90 7.99
N HIS A 164 -4.64 19.70 9.05
CA HIS A 164 -4.15 19.06 10.27
C HIS A 164 -3.70 17.62 10.02
N TYR A 165 -4.53 16.82 9.34
CA TYR A 165 -4.18 15.43 9.02
C TYR A 165 -3.03 15.33 8.02
N LYS A 166 -2.94 16.24 7.06
CA LYS A 166 -1.82 16.36 6.14
C LYS A 166 -0.50 16.64 6.88
N LYS A 167 -0.52 17.50 7.89
CA LYS A 167 0.66 17.78 8.73
C LYS A 167 1.09 16.54 9.51
N LEU A 168 0.16 15.85 10.17
CA LEU A 168 0.45 14.61 10.91
C LEU A 168 0.96 13.51 9.99
N PHE A 169 0.35 13.34 8.81
CA PHE A 169 0.88 12.42 7.81
C PHE A 169 2.34 12.72 7.47
N ASN A 170 2.66 14.00 7.16
CA ASN A 170 4.02 14.39 6.79
C ASN A 170 5.03 14.17 7.93
N GLU A 171 4.63 14.37 9.17
CA GLU A 171 5.46 14.09 10.34
C GLU A 171 5.78 12.59 10.43
N TYR A 172 4.77 11.72 10.39
CA TYR A 172 4.97 10.29 10.55
C TYR A 172 5.66 9.64 9.35
N ILE A 173 5.35 10.04 8.11
CA ILE A 173 6.03 9.50 6.93
C ILE A 173 7.51 9.90 6.90
N THR A 174 7.85 11.09 7.39
CA THR A 174 9.25 11.54 7.51
C THR A 174 10.00 10.70 8.53
N LYS A 175 9.38 10.41 9.69
CA LYS A 175 9.95 9.52 10.70
C LYS A 175 10.10 8.09 10.16
N ALA A 176 9.11 7.58 9.42
CA ALA A 176 9.20 6.26 8.78
C ALA A 176 10.40 6.19 7.83
N LEU A 177 10.57 7.17 6.96
CA LEU A 177 11.70 7.24 6.03
C LEU A 177 13.05 7.37 6.74
N TYR A 178 13.11 8.06 7.88
CA TYR A 178 14.32 8.16 8.71
C TYR A 178 14.77 6.81 9.26
N TYR A 179 13.83 5.99 9.73
CA TYR A 179 14.11 4.66 10.26
C TYR A 179 14.30 3.59 9.17
N TYR A 180 14.02 3.88 7.91
CA TYR A 180 14.09 2.93 6.81
C TYR A 180 15.39 3.05 6.04
N SER A 181 16.29 2.08 6.20
CA SER A 181 17.64 2.12 5.64
C SER A 181 17.77 1.59 4.20
N LYS A 182 16.75 0.89 3.68
CA LYS A 182 16.79 0.25 2.36
C LYS A 182 16.25 1.17 1.28
N GLN A 183 16.91 1.22 0.12
CA GLN A 183 16.42 1.93 -1.07
C GLN A 183 15.74 0.95 -2.05
N ASP A 184 14.70 0.30 -1.58
CA ASP A 184 13.88 -0.65 -2.35
C ASP A 184 12.56 -0.02 -2.81
N ALA A 185 11.66 -0.86 -3.37
CA ALA A 185 10.34 -0.42 -3.82
C ALA A 185 9.52 0.30 -2.74
N GLN A 186 9.60 -0.17 -1.49
CA GLN A 186 8.87 0.42 -0.38
C GLN A 186 9.38 1.83 -0.06
N TYR A 187 10.68 2.04 -0.06
CA TYR A 187 11.28 3.36 0.13
C TYR A 187 10.78 4.36 -0.90
N TYR A 188 10.92 4.00 -2.19
CA TYR A 188 10.52 4.88 -3.28
C TYR A 188 9.02 5.16 -3.28
N ARG A 189 8.19 4.18 -2.92
CA ARG A 189 6.75 4.38 -2.75
C ARG A 189 6.44 5.38 -1.63
N LEU A 190 7.01 5.19 -0.43
CA LEU A 190 6.81 6.11 0.70
C LEU A 190 7.26 7.52 0.35
N LYS A 191 8.42 7.65 -0.31
CA LYS A 191 8.95 8.95 -0.76
C LYS A 191 8.03 9.61 -1.79
N GLY A 192 7.54 8.85 -2.74
CA GLY A 192 6.60 9.34 -3.76
C GLY A 192 5.26 9.79 -3.16
N VAL A 193 4.72 9.05 -2.18
CA VAL A 193 3.50 9.43 -1.45
C VAL A 193 3.73 10.69 -0.61
N GLN A 194 4.89 10.79 0.07
CA GLN A 194 5.27 12.01 0.81
C GLN A 194 5.28 13.22 -0.12
N LEU A 195 5.97 13.13 -1.26
CA LEU A 195 6.02 14.21 -2.24
C LEU A 195 4.64 14.58 -2.78
N TYR A 196 3.78 13.58 -3.07
CA TYR A 196 2.43 13.82 -3.57
C TYR A 196 1.57 14.63 -2.57
N LEU A 197 1.57 14.26 -1.29
CA LEU A 197 0.79 14.96 -0.26
C LEU A 197 1.41 16.30 0.17
N SER A 198 2.72 16.48 -0.02
CA SER A 198 3.41 17.75 0.24
C SER A 198 3.38 18.71 -0.96
N ASP A 199 2.56 18.44 -1.96
CA ASP A 199 2.46 19.23 -3.19
C ASP A 199 3.80 19.39 -3.95
N GLY A 200 4.65 18.37 -3.86
CA GLY A 200 5.95 18.33 -4.54
C GLY A 200 5.81 18.32 -6.07
N PRO A 201 6.91 18.57 -6.79
CA PRO A 201 6.91 18.59 -8.27
C PRO A 201 6.47 17.25 -8.86
N LEU A 202 5.58 17.27 -9.86
CA LEU A 202 5.10 16.06 -10.55
C LEU A 202 6.24 15.19 -11.08
N LYS A 203 7.33 15.81 -11.56
CA LYS A 203 8.52 15.10 -12.04
C LYS A 203 9.12 14.21 -10.96
N ASP A 204 9.25 14.70 -9.73
CA ASP A 204 9.87 13.99 -8.63
C ASP A 204 8.93 12.90 -8.07
N ILE A 205 7.62 13.20 -7.98
CA ILE A 205 6.58 12.22 -7.64
C ILE A 205 6.62 11.05 -8.63
N SER A 206 6.60 11.36 -9.93
CA SER A 206 6.59 10.33 -10.97
C SER A 206 7.89 9.53 -11.02
N ALA A 207 9.04 10.16 -10.80
CA ALA A 207 10.33 9.48 -10.74
C ALA A 207 10.36 8.45 -9.59
N CYS A 208 9.95 8.86 -8.37
CA CYS A 208 9.92 7.97 -7.21
C CYS A 208 8.94 6.80 -7.41
N LEU A 209 7.69 7.06 -7.81
CA LEU A 209 6.68 6.02 -7.92
C LEU A 209 6.94 5.07 -9.09
N ASN A 210 7.43 5.56 -10.24
CA ASN A 210 7.87 4.69 -11.34
C ASN A 210 9.07 3.84 -10.94
N LYS A 211 10.01 4.37 -10.13
CA LYS A 211 11.11 3.58 -9.57
C LYS A 211 10.57 2.48 -8.66
N ALA A 212 9.60 2.77 -7.79
CA ALA A 212 8.96 1.76 -6.96
C ALA A 212 8.33 0.65 -7.80
N MET A 213 7.59 1.02 -8.85
CA MET A 213 6.97 0.06 -9.78
C MET A 213 8.00 -0.78 -10.53
N SER A 214 9.12 -0.20 -10.97
CA SER A 214 10.18 -0.93 -11.69
C SER A 214 10.93 -1.95 -10.83
N LEU A 215 10.85 -1.83 -9.51
CA LEU A 215 11.48 -2.74 -8.53
C LEU A 215 10.51 -3.84 -8.05
N THR A 216 9.29 -3.89 -8.58
CA THR A 216 8.27 -4.87 -8.21
C THR A 216 7.62 -5.50 -9.44
N LYS A 217 6.92 -6.62 -9.24
CA LYS A 217 6.10 -7.25 -10.29
C LYS A 217 4.68 -6.69 -10.25
N PRO A 218 3.92 -6.73 -11.36
CA PRO A 218 2.54 -6.23 -11.42
C PRO A 218 1.57 -6.88 -10.40
N ASN A 219 1.82 -8.12 -10.00
CA ASN A 219 1.03 -8.83 -8.98
C ASN A 219 1.47 -8.51 -7.53
N ASN A 220 2.38 -7.57 -7.34
CA ASN A 220 2.77 -7.11 -6.00
C ASN A 220 1.90 -5.90 -5.59
N PRO A 221 1.30 -5.88 -4.40
CA PRO A 221 0.48 -4.74 -3.95
C PRO A 221 1.19 -3.38 -4.00
N LEU A 222 2.51 -3.33 -3.81
CA LEU A 222 3.28 -2.08 -3.91
C LEU A 222 3.24 -1.47 -5.32
N TYR A 223 3.16 -2.32 -6.36
CA TYR A 223 3.01 -1.86 -7.74
C TYR A 223 1.68 -1.12 -7.93
N GLY A 224 0.57 -1.76 -7.54
CA GLY A 224 -0.78 -1.20 -7.64
C GLY A 224 -0.94 0.08 -6.82
N MET A 225 -0.45 0.07 -5.57
CA MET A 225 -0.46 1.27 -4.72
C MET A 225 0.32 2.44 -5.33
N SER A 226 1.48 2.17 -5.93
CA SER A 226 2.30 3.21 -6.59
C SER A 226 1.61 3.76 -7.84
N ALA A 227 1.03 2.88 -8.66
CA ALA A 227 0.26 3.26 -9.84
C ALA A 227 -0.97 4.09 -9.46
N PHE A 228 -1.69 3.72 -8.38
CA PHE A 228 -2.83 4.49 -7.91
C PHE A 228 -2.45 5.91 -7.49
N VAL A 229 -1.38 6.09 -6.73
CA VAL A 229 -0.92 7.45 -6.35
C VAL A 229 -0.48 8.25 -7.57
N LEU A 230 0.19 7.62 -8.55
CA LEU A 230 0.51 8.27 -9.83
C LEU A 230 -0.74 8.73 -10.58
N SER A 231 -1.78 7.92 -10.63
CA SER A 231 -3.04 8.32 -11.27
C SER A 231 -3.64 9.56 -10.61
N LYS A 232 -3.60 9.65 -9.28
CA LYS A 232 -4.04 10.85 -8.53
C LYS A 232 -3.15 12.06 -8.82
N ALA A 233 -1.83 11.88 -8.88
CA ALA A 233 -0.89 12.95 -9.20
C ALA A 233 -1.13 13.51 -10.61
N TYR A 234 -1.28 12.64 -11.62
CA TYR A 234 -1.59 13.07 -12.99
C TYR A 234 -2.95 13.75 -13.12
N ARG A 235 -3.98 13.25 -12.37
CA ARG A 235 -5.30 13.92 -12.30
C ARG A 235 -5.18 15.36 -11.79
N LYS A 236 -4.43 15.57 -10.70
CA LYS A 236 -4.20 16.90 -10.12
C LYS A 236 -3.56 17.87 -11.12
N HIS A 237 -2.70 17.35 -12.00
CA HIS A 237 -2.05 18.12 -13.07
C HIS A 237 -2.80 18.08 -14.41
N LYS A 238 -4.06 17.62 -14.43
CA LYS A 238 -4.94 17.57 -15.62
C LYS A 238 -4.38 16.74 -16.79
N GLN A 239 -3.52 15.78 -16.52
CA GLN A 239 -2.96 14.84 -17.49
C GLN A 239 -3.82 13.57 -17.51
N TYR A 240 -5.01 13.66 -18.07
CA TYR A 240 -6.06 12.64 -17.97
C TYR A 240 -5.71 11.31 -18.65
N GLU A 241 -4.97 11.32 -19.75
CA GLU A 241 -4.53 10.11 -20.44
C GLU A 241 -3.55 9.28 -19.57
N LEU A 242 -2.61 9.95 -18.91
CA LEU A 242 -1.70 9.30 -17.96
C LEU A 242 -2.42 8.88 -16.68
N GLN A 243 -3.38 9.68 -16.19
CA GLN A 243 -4.25 9.28 -15.08
C GLN A 243 -4.93 7.94 -15.39
N GLU A 244 -5.58 7.82 -16.55
CA GLU A 244 -6.28 6.62 -16.98
C GLU A 244 -5.33 5.44 -17.09
N ARG A 245 -4.17 5.61 -17.75
CA ARG A 245 -3.14 4.58 -17.86
C ARG A 245 -2.75 4.00 -16.50
N TYR A 246 -2.39 4.86 -15.54
CA TYR A 246 -1.96 4.39 -14.22
C TYR A 246 -3.12 3.84 -13.37
N LEU A 247 -4.36 4.29 -13.60
CA LEU A 247 -5.54 3.70 -12.97
C LEU A 247 -5.79 2.27 -13.46
N LEU A 248 -5.64 2.01 -14.77
CA LEU A 248 -5.74 0.67 -15.36
C LEU A 248 -4.64 -0.26 -14.80
N LEU A 249 -3.39 0.23 -14.71
CA LEU A 249 -2.30 -0.54 -14.10
C LEU A 249 -2.56 -0.87 -12.62
N ALA A 250 -3.12 0.07 -11.86
CA ALA A 250 -3.50 -0.15 -10.47
C ALA A 250 -4.62 -1.20 -10.37
N ALA A 251 -5.65 -1.11 -11.20
CA ALA A 251 -6.76 -2.05 -11.22
C ALA A 251 -6.31 -3.48 -11.57
N MET A 252 -5.45 -3.64 -12.59
CA MET A 252 -4.88 -4.96 -12.93
C MET A 252 -4.06 -5.53 -11.76
N SER A 253 -3.22 -4.71 -11.14
CA SER A 253 -2.41 -5.14 -9.98
C SER A 253 -3.30 -5.56 -8.81
N ASP A 254 -4.39 -4.84 -8.55
CA ASP A 254 -5.34 -5.16 -7.49
C ASP A 254 -5.99 -6.52 -7.72
N VAL A 255 -6.50 -6.79 -8.92
CA VAL A 255 -7.07 -8.10 -9.27
C VAL A 255 -6.03 -9.22 -9.10
N MET A 256 -4.78 -9.03 -9.56
CA MET A 256 -3.73 -10.05 -9.47
C MET A 256 -3.18 -10.28 -8.07
N SER A 257 -3.25 -9.31 -7.17
CA SER A 257 -2.66 -9.37 -5.81
C SER A 257 -3.66 -9.65 -4.70
N SER A 258 -4.92 -9.26 -4.89
CA SER A 258 -6.03 -9.45 -3.93
C SER A 258 -6.94 -10.61 -4.29
N SER A 259 -6.63 -11.26 -5.40
CA SER A 259 -7.32 -12.46 -5.84
C SER A 259 -6.58 -13.67 -5.42
#